data_c7bde332788f6a9d679436571fef41d4
#
_entry.id   c7bde332788f6a9d679436571fef41d4
#
_cell.length_a   1.000
_cell.length_b   1.000
_cell.length_c   1.000
_cell.angle_alpha   90.00
_cell.angle_beta   90.00
_cell.angle_gamma   90.00
#
_symmetry.space_group_name_H-M   'P 1'
#
loop_
_entity.id
_entity.type
_entity.pdbx_description
1 polymer ?
#
loop_
_entity_poly.entity_id
_entity_poly.type
_entity_poly.pdbx_seq_one_letter_code
_entity_poly.pdbx_strand_id
1 'polypeptide(L)'
;MMKSIPALLSLAVLMTLPAWSQERKSSHVVPMSTFSRDHRFATVSGDPTKPGALYVIRIHSEAGYIIMPHTHPEDEHITVLQGTWELGMGERFNRKALETMEMGGYGLVGKKMAHFAFSKTDAVVQVHGIGPFTTTWVTPNYELTDHGVLLSTSANLPGSPTSTVPSDCFALKLGTHARGALGEGVIVGAQCTPGQFTQYRIEKADGELFWAQREELTTP
;
A
#
# COMPACT_ATOMS: atom_id res chain seq x y z
N MET A 1 63.81 2.29 -66.44
CA MET A 1 62.39 2.21 -66.31
C MET A 1 62.06 1.73 -64.88
N MET A 2 61.84 2.69 -63.99
CA MET A 2 61.41 2.40 -62.61
C MET A 2 59.90 2.44 -62.50
N LYS A 3 59.27 1.34 -62.15
CA LYS A 3 57.83 1.25 -61.91
C LYS A 3 57.53 1.63 -60.47
N SER A 4 56.80 2.74 -60.32
CA SER A 4 56.27 3.20 -59.00
C SER A 4 55.14 2.28 -58.51
N ILE A 5 55.25 1.84 -57.26
CA ILE A 5 54.18 1.07 -56.56
C ILE A 5 53.35 2.12 -55.78
N PRO A 6 52.01 2.17 -55.91
CA PRO A 6 51.21 3.04 -55.06
C PRO A 6 51.06 2.46 -53.65
N ALA A 7 51.31 3.31 -52.65
CA ALA A 7 51.07 3.00 -51.25
C ALA A 7 49.55 3.02 -50.99
N LEU A 8 48.99 1.91 -50.58
CA LEU A 8 47.62 1.79 -50.05
C LEU A 8 47.60 2.36 -48.64
N LEU A 9 46.99 3.51 -48.46
CA LEU A 9 46.64 4.05 -47.12
C LEU A 9 45.45 3.28 -46.55
N SER A 10 45.69 2.42 -45.57
CA SER A 10 44.62 1.77 -44.79
C SER A 10 44.06 2.76 -43.78
N LEU A 11 42.84 3.23 -44.02
CA LEU A 11 42.10 4.08 -43.10
C LEU A 11 41.52 3.17 -41.99
N ALA A 12 42.12 3.13 -40.81
CA ALA A 12 41.56 2.46 -39.63
C ALA A 12 40.45 3.33 -39.06
N VAL A 13 39.18 2.90 -39.28
CA VAL A 13 38.03 3.50 -38.63
C VAL A 13 38.00 2.97 -37.18
N LEU A 14 38.44 3.80 -36.23
CA LEU A 14 38.20 3.55 -34.81
C LEU A 14 36.70 3.69 -34.53
N MET A 15 35.98 2.59 -34.46
CA MET A 15 34.63 2.58 -33.90
C MET A 15 34.74 2.79 -32.37
N THR A 16 34.49 3.99 -31.92
CA THR A 16 34.25 4.26 -30.48
C THR A 16 32.89 3.71 -30.11
N LEU A 17 32.85 2.53 -29.50
CA LEU A 17 31.64 2.04 -28.86
C LEU A 17 31.26 3.00 -27.73
N PRO A 18 30.00 3.43 -27.65
CA PRO A 18 29.56 4.21 -26.51
C PRO A 18 29.78 3.37 -25.26
N ALA A 19 30.60 3.87 -24.35
CA ALA A 19 30.73 3.29 -23.01
C ALA A 19 29.37 3.47 -22.33
N TRP A 20 28.59 2.42 -22.30
CA TRP A 20 27.39 2.34 -21.45
C TRP A 20 27.91 2.34 -20.01
N SER A 21 27.97 3.52 -19.43
CA SER A 21 28.19 3.70 -17.99
C SER A 21 27.00 3.03 -17.29
N GLN A 22 27.13 1.76 -16.96
CA GLN A 22 26.26 1.15 -15.96
C GLN A 22 26.55 1.86 -14.65
N GLU A 23 25.69 2.78 -14.29
CA GLU A 23 25.66 3.38 -12.97
C GLU A 23 25.58 2.24 -11.95
N ARG A 24 26.69 1.94 -11.29
CA ARG A 24 26.72 0.89 -10.25
C ARG A 24 25.84 1.38 -9.11
N LYS A 25 24.65 0.79 -8.98
CA LYS A 25 23.82 0.99 -7.80
C LYS A 25 24.64 0.55 -6.58
N SER A 26 24.78 1.43 -5.61
CA SER A 26 25.40 1.07 -4.33
C SER A 26 24.58 -0.01 -3.65
N SER A 27 25.25 -1.03 -3.08
CA SER A 27 24.56 -1.99 -2.21
C SER A 27 24.20 -1.30 -0.89
N HIS A 28 22.99 -1.56 -0.39
CA HIS A 28 22.52 -1.05 0.90
C HIS A 28 21.70 -2.12 1.60
N VAL A 29 21.66 -2.02 2.93
CA VAL A 29 20.83 -2.88 3.79
C VAL A 29 19.80 -2.00 4.46
N VAL A 30 18.52 -2.41 4.37
CA VAL A 30 17.40 -1.71 5.02
C VAL A 30 16.84 -2.60 6.11
N PRO A 31 17.04 -2.25 7.40
CA PRO A 31 16.49 -3.01 8.53
C PRO A 31 14.95 -3.02 8.55
N MET A 32 14.35 -4.00 9.21
CA MET A 32 12.89 -4.03 9.45
C MET A 32 12.41 -2.84 10.28
N SER A 33 13.23 -2.32 11.18
CA SER A 33 12.93 -1.19 12.07
C SER A 33 12.77 0.17 11.38
N THR A 34 12.77 0.22 10.05
CA THR A 34 12.59 1.46 9.28
C THR A 34 11.19 2.05 9.38
N PHE A 35 10.24 1.35 10.04
CA PHE A 35 8.90 1.88 10.30
C PHE A 35 8.87 2.66 11.61
N SER A 36 8.36 3.89 11.57
CA SER A 36 7.82 4.54 12.76
C SER A 36 6.34 4.15 12.90
N ARG A 37 5.82 4.14 14.13
CA ARG A 37 4.39 3.87 14.39
C ARG A 37 3.43 4.77 13.60
N ASP A 38 3.90 5.94 13.19
CA ASP A 38 3.11 6.96 12.50
C ASP A 38 3.16 6.82 10.96
N HIS A 39 4.02 5.94 10.42
CA HIS A 39 4.16 5.78 8.98
C HIS A 39 3.78 4.36 8.55
N ARG A 40 2.59 4.25 7.99
CA ARG A 40 2.08 2.98 7.42
C ARG A 40 2.82 2.55 6.16
N PHE A 41 3.66 3.43 5.58
CA PHE A 41 4.28 3.23 4.29
C PHE A 41 5.74 3.67 4.32
N ALA A 42 6.65 2.82 3.84
CA ALA A 42 8.07 3.14 3.72
C ALA A 42 8.62 2.66 2.38
N THR A 43 9.28 3.55 1.64
CA THR A 43 10.04 3.17 0.45
C THR A 43 11.37 2.54 0.87
N VAL A 44 11.59 1.29 0.49
CA VAL A 44 12.79 0.51 0.80
C VAL A 44 13.83 0.68 -0.30
N SER A 45 13.40 0.70 -1.57
CA SER A 45 14.27 0.83 -2.73
C SER A 45 13.50 1.35 -3.94
N GLY A 46 14.18 2.04 -4.82
CA GLY A 46 13.61 2.59 -6.05
C GLY A 46 12.70 3.79 -5.80
N ASP A 47 11.84 4.07 -6.76
CA ASP A 47 10.88 5.16 -6.73
C ASP A 47 9.49 4.65 -7.15
N PRO A 48 8.56 4.45 -6.21
CA PRO A 48 7.22 3.95 -6.52
C PRO A 48 6.37 4.92 -7.35
N THR A 49 6.77 6.18 -7.47
CA THR A 49 6.01 7.17 -8.26
C THR A 49 6.42 7.20 -9.73
N LYS A 50 7.59 6.66 -10.06
CA LYS A 50 8.21 6.79 -11.38
C LYS A 50 7.75 5.66 -12.33
N PRO A 51 7.11 5.99 -13.46
CA PRO A 51 6.76 5.00 -14.48
C PRO A 51 7.97 4.19 -14.98
N GLY A 52 7.81 2.88 -15.06
CA GLY A 52 8.83 1.94 -15.55
C GLY A 52 9.97 1.67 -14.57
N ALA A 53 10.01 2.29 -13.40
CA ALA A 53 11.03 2.06 -12.39
C ALA A 53 10.65 0.90 -11.47
N LEU A 54 11.62 0.05 -11.15
CA LEU A 54 11.45 -0.94 -10.09
C LEU A 54 11.36 -0.23 -8.75
N TYR A 55 10.41 -0.64 -7.91
CA TYR A 55 10.28 -0.17 -6.53
C TYR A 55 10.14 -1.34 -5.56
N VAL A 56 10.50 -1.10 -4.32
CA VAL A 56 10.21 -1.94 -3.16
C VAL A 56 9.71 -1.03 -2.04
N ILE A 57 8.53 -1.31 -1.53
CA ILE A 57 7.94 -0.60 -0.40
C ILE A 57 7.57 -1.59 0.70
N ARG A 58 7.39 -1.10 1.91
CA ARG A 58 6.79 -1.84 3.01
C ARG A 58 5.57 -1.12 3.51
N ILE A 59 4.55 -1.87 3.85
CA ILE A 59 3.29 -1.39 4.40
C ILE A 59 3.11 -2.04 5.77
N HIS A 60 2.92 -1.22 6.80
CA HIS A 60 2.47 -1.66 8.11
C HIS A 60 0.95 -1.50 8.20
N SER A 61 0.27 -2.51 8.69
CA SER A 61 -1.18 -2.52 8.83
C SER A 61 -1.57 -3.07 10.21
N GLU A 62 -2.30 -2.27 10.95
CA GLU A 62 -2.77 -2.62 12.28
C GLU A 62 -3.79 -3.77 12.23
N ALA A 63 -3.84 -4.57 13.30
CA ALA A 63 -4.80 -5.66 13.42
C ALA A 63 -6.24 -5.19 13.21
N GLY A 64 -7.02 -5.95 12.46
CA GLY A 64 -8.42 -5.66 12.17
C GLY A 64 -8.64 -4.72 10.98
N TYR A 65 -7.59 -4.09 10.42
CA TYR A 65 -7.73 -3.15 9.32
C TYR A 65 -8.12 -3.83 8.01
N ILE A 66 -9.16 -3.30 7.37
CA ILE A 66 -9.57 -3.69 6.02
C ILE A 66 -9.04 -2.66 5.04
N ILE A 67 -8.24 -3.11 4.09
CA ILE A 67 -7.92 -2.33 2.89
C ILE A 67 -9.05 -2.55 1.89
N MET A 68 -9.74 -1.45 1.59
CA MET A 68 -10.91 -1.42 0.72
C MET A 68 -10.60 -1.91 -0.69
N PRO A 69 -11.59 -2.38 -1.45
CA PRO A 69 -11.43 -2.74 -2.85
C PRO A 69 -10.82 -1.60 -3.66
N HIS A 70 -9.72 -1.92 -4.33
CA HIS A 70 -8.93 -0.98 -5.10
C HIS A 70 -8.20 -1.66 -6.26
N THR A 71 -7.59 -0.86 -7.11
CA THR A 71 -6.79 -1.31 -8.25
C THR A 71 -5.45 -0.59 -8.29
N HIS A 72 -4.46 -1.23 -8.92
CA HIS A 72 -3.18 -0.62 -9.29
C HIS A 72 -3.01 -0.63 -10.82
N PRO A 73 -2.26 0.33 -11.42
CA PRO A 73 -2.03 0.37 -12.86
C PRO A 73 -1.15 -0.78 -13.37
N GLU A 74 -0.27 -1.32 -12.52
CA GLU A 74 0.68 -2.40 -12.81
C GLU A 74 0.52 -3.55 -11.82
N ASP A 75 1.20 -4.67 -12.08
CA ASP A 75 1.20 -5.85 -11.22
C ASP A 75 1.77 -5.54 -9.84
N GLU A 76 1.13 -6.07 -8.81
CA GLU A 76 1.55 -5.94 -7.42
C GLU A 76 2.01 -7.30 -6.88
N HIS A 77 3.26 -7.37 -6.43
CA HIS A 77 3.85 -8.52 -5.78
C HIS A 77 3.91 -8.29 -4.27
N ILE A 78 3.22 -9.12 -3.50
CA ILE A 78 3.06 -8.96 -2.05
C ILE A 78 3.78 -10.11 -1.35
N THR A 79 4.60 -9.80 -0.34
CA THR A 79 5.22 -10.80 0.54
C THR A 79 4.97 -10.41 1.98
N VAL A 80 4.43 -11.32 2.78
CA VAL A 80 4.23 -11.09 4.22
C VAL A 80 5.55 -11.24 4.95
N LEU A 81 6.01 -10.17 5.62
CA LEU A 81 7.23 -10.16 6.41
C LEU A 81 6.96 -10.40 7.90
N GLN A 82 5.78 -10.01 8.39
CA GLN A 82 5.35 -10.15 9.77
C GLN A 82 3.84 -10.26 9.85
N GLY A 83 3.34 -11.03 10.81
CA GLY A 83 1.91 -11.18 11.09
C GLY A 83 1.19 -12.07 10.08
N THR A 84 -0.14 -11.90 10.03
CA THR A 84 -1.04 -12.61 9.14
C THR A 84 -1.84 -11.62 8.33
N TRP A 85 -1.72 -11.73 7.03
CA TRP A 85 -2.37 -10.92 6.03
C TRP A 85 -3.33 -11.77 5.21
N GLU A 86 -4.48 -11.25 4.86
CA GLU A 86 -5.45 -11.95 4.05
C GLU A 86 -5.77 -11.12 2.80
N LEU A 87 -5.73 -11.76 1.63
CA LEU A 87 -5.95 -11.13 0.33
C LEU A 87 -7.22 -11.68 -0.32
N GLY A 88 -8.04 -10.82 -0.87
CA GLY A 88 -9.25 -11.19 -1.59
C GLY A 88 -9.39 -10.44 -2.90
N MET A 89 -10.06 -11.04 -3.88
CA MET A 89 -10.28 -10.47 -5.19
C MET A 89 -11.71 -9.99 -5.36
N GLY A 90 -11.90 -8.88 -6.08
CA GLY A 90 -13.20 -8.33 -6.45
C GLY A 90 -13.43 -6.87 -6.03
N GLU A 91 -14.55 -6.34 -6.48
CA GLU A 91 -14.94 -4.93 -6.29
C GLU A 91 -15.72 -4.66 -4.99
N ARG A 92 -16.04 -5.69 -4.23
CA ARG A 92 -16.71 -5.61 -2.93
C ARG A 92 -15.98 -6.45 -1.91
N PHE A 93 -15.77 -5.88 -0.72
CA PHE A 93 -15.18 -6.64 0.37
C PHE A 93 -16.05 -7.84 0.74
N ASN A 94 -15.42 -9.01 0.86
CA ASN A 94 -16.07 -10.25 1.25
C ASN A 94 -15.11 -11.11 2.09
N ARG A 95 -15.37 -11.23 3.38
CA ARG A 95 -14.53 -12.04 4.28
C ARG A 95 -14.39 -13.50 3.85
N LYS A 96 -15.39 -14.05 3.16
CA LYS A 96 -15.37 -15.46 2.69
C LYS A 96 -14.47 -15.67 1.46
N ALA A 97 -14.10 -14.60 0.79
CA ALA A 97 -13.20 -14.63 -0.37
C ALA A 97 -11.74 -14.31 -0.01
N LEU A 98 -11.44 -14.14 1.28
CA LEU A 98 -10.10 -13.90 1.76
C LEU A 98 -9.28 -15.19 1.79
N GLU A 99 -8.08 -15.13 1.24
CA GLU A 99 -7.05 -16.18 1.31
C GLU A 99 -5.97 -15.75 2.29
N THR A 100 -5.67 -16.61 3.26
CA THR A 100 -4.73 -16.31 4.34
C THR A 100 -3.29 -16.46 3.85
N MET A 101 -2.48 -15.45 4.15
CA MET A 101 -1.04 -15.42 3.93
C MET A 101 -0.33 -15.19 5.27
N GLU A 102 0.46 -16.15 5.69
CA GLU A 102 1.33 -16.05 6.87
C GLU A 102 2.71 -15.51 6.49
N MET A 103 3.57 -15.30 7.48
CA MET A 103 4.96 -14.84 7.27
C MET A 103 5.68 -15.74 6.25
N GLY A 104 6.25 -15.13 5.22
CA GLY A 104 6.83 -15.79 4.04
C GLY A 104 5.83 -16.08 2.93
N GLY A 105 4.53 -15.92 3.17
CA GLY A 105 3.49 -16.05 2.13
C GLY A 105 3.65 -15.00 1.04
N TYR A 106 3.26 -15.37 -0.18
CA TYR A 106 3.38 -14.53 -1.37
C TYR A 106 2.05 -14.47 -2.11
N GLY A 107 1.70 -13.27 -2.58
CA GLY A 107 0.55 -13.01 -3.45
C GLY A 107 0.95 -12.19 -4.67
N LEU A 108 0.26 -12.42 -5.78
CA LEU A 108 0.37 -11.63 -6.99
C LEU A 108 -1.02 -11.12 -7.38
N VAL A 109 -1.14 -9.82 -7.50
CA VAL A 109 -2.33 -9.17 -8.06
C VAL A 109 -1.96 -8.59 -9.42
N GLY A 110 -2.66 -9.04 -10.46
CA GLY A 110 -2.46 -8.52 -11.81
C GLY A 110 -2.93 -7.06 -11.93
N LYS A 111 -2.28 -6.31 -12.80
CA LYS A 111 -2.62 -4.92 -13.08
C LYS A 111 -4.11 -4.72 -13.33
N LYS A 112 -4.65 -3.63 -12.77
CA LYS A 112 -6.07 -3.24 -12.89
C LYS A 112 -7.07 -4.25 -12.34
N MET A 113 -6.62 -5.31 -11.68
CA MET A 113 -7.52 -6.23 -10.98
C MET A 113 -7.95 -5.63 -9.65
N ALA A 114 -9.26 -5.57 -9.44
CA ALA A 114 -9.82 -5.12 -8.17
C ALA A 114 -9.55 -6.17 -7.09
N HIS A 115 -9.01 -5.73 -5.96
CA HIS A 115 -8.68 -6.58 -4.82
C HIS A 115 -8.81 -5.81 -3.52
N PHE A 116 -8.83 -6.54 -2.42
CA PHE A 116 -8.93 -6.01 -1.07
C PHE A 116 -8.11 -6.87 -0.12
N ALA A 117 -7.79 -6.34 1.05
CA ALA A 117 -7.03 -7.09 2.03
C ALA A 117 -7.57 -6.89 3.45
N PHE A 118 -7.15 -7.76 4.35
CA PHE A 118 -7.48 -7.69 5.76
C PHE A 118 -6.26 -8.08 6.61
N SER A 119 -5.91 -7.24 7.56
CA SER A 119 -4.88 -7.53 8.55
C SER A 119 -5.48 -8.29 9.72
N LYS A 120 -5.32 -9.60 9.74
CA LYS A 120 -5.83 -10.44 10.83
C LYS A 120 -5.11 -10.17 12.15
N THR A 121 -3.81 -9.88 12.06
CA THR A 121 -2.98 -9.41 13.16
C THR A 121 -2.29 -8.11 12.74
N ASP A 122 -1.55 -7.50 13.63
CA ASP A 122 -0.55 -6.50 13.25
C ASP A 122 0.40 -7.12 12.22
N ALA A 123 0.52 -6.51 11.05
CA ALA A 123 1.20 -7.11 9.90
C ALA A 123 2.12 -6.12 9.19
N VAL A 124 3.22 -6.65 8.65
CA VAL A 124 4.09 -5.95 7.72
C VAL A 124 4.16 -6.73 6.43
N VAL A 125 3.79 -6.11 5.34
CA VAL A 125 3.94 -6.68 3.99
C VAL A 125 4.97 -5.88 3.21
N GLN A 126 5.75 -6.56 2.38
CA GLN A 126 6.61 -5.94 1.39
C GLN A 126 5.94 -6.07 0.02
N VAL A 127 5.79 -4.93 -0.62
CA VAL A 127 5.25 -4.85 -1.99
C VAL A 127 6.38 -4.42 -2.92
N HIS A 128 6.46 -5.06 -4.07
CA HIS A 128 7.38 -4.66 -5.12
C HIS A 128 6.72 -4.79 -6.50
N GLY A 129 7.22 -4.05 -7.45
CA GLY A 129 6.69 -4.02 -8.81
C GLY A 129 7.40 -2.99 -9.67
N ILE A 130 6.77 -2.73 -10.81
CA ILE A 130 7.16 -1.65 -11.70
C ILE A 130 6.21 -0.48 -11.48
N GLY A 131 6.75 0.70 -11.24
CA GLY A 131 5.94 1.91 -11.01
C GLY A 131 5.21 2.41 -12.27
N PRO A 132 4.22 3.28 -12.08
CA PRO A 132 3.89 3.93 -10.82
C PRO A 132 3.02 3.05 -9.90
N PHE A 133 3.30 3.06 -8.60
CA PHE A 133 2.42 2.48 -7.59
C PHE A 133 1.42 3.54 -7.16
N THR A 134 0.23 3.48 -7.72
CA THR A 134 -0.91 4.32 -7.35
C THR A 134 -2.10 3.44 -7.03
N THR A 135 -2.84 3.79 -5.99
CA THR A 135 -4.02 3.07 -5.54
C THR A 135 -5.26 3.87 -5.91
N THR A 136 -6.17 3.26 -6.66
CA THR A 136 -7.47 3.84 -6.99
C THR A 136 -8.57 3.02 -6.33
N TRP A 137 -9.34 3.64 -5.44
CA TRP A 137 -10.47 2.99 -4.78
C TRP A 137 -11.60 2.69 -5.77
N VAL A 138 -12.15 1.48 -5.72
CA VAL A 138 -13.34 1.10 -6.50
C VAL A 138 -14.55 1.94 -6.10
N THR A 139 -14.69 2.20 -4.80
CA THR A 139 -15.70 3.11 -4.24
C THR A 139 -14.99 4.19 -3.44
N PRO A 140 -15.39 5.46 -3.55
CA PRO A 140 -14.81 6.53 -2.72
C PRO A 140 -14.89 6.19 -1.24
N ASN A 141 -13.81 6.50 -0.50
CA ASN A 141 -13.72 6.32 0.94
C ASN A 141 -13.88 7.65 1.65
N TYR A 142 -14.56 7.61 2.80
CA TYR A 142 -14.64 8.72 3.73
C TYR A 142 -13.83 8.37 4.96
N GLU A 143 -12.97 9.29 5.38
CA GLU A 143 -12.10 9.12 6.55
C GLU A 143 -12.46 10.18 7.59
N LEU A 144 -12.82 9.75 8.80
CA LEU A 144 -13.09 10.64 9.93
C LEU A 144 -11.81 10.80 10.74
N THR A 145 -11.36 12.04 10.86
CA THR A 145 -10.20 12.47 11.64
C THR A 145 -10.58 13.55 12.64
N ASP A 146 -9.67 13.92 13.51
CA ASP A 146 -9.79 15.09 14.41
C ASP A 146 -9.93 16.43 13.67
N HIS A 147 -9.55 16.47 12.38
CA HIS A 147 -9.68 17.64 11.49
C HIS A 147 -10.96 17.61 10.63
N GLY A 148 -11.83 16.59 10.81
CA GLY A 148 -13.09 16.45 10.07
C GLY A 148 -13.09 15.24 9.14
N VAL A 149 -13.99 15.28 8.15
CA VAL A 149 -14.14 14.18 7.18
C VAL A 149 -13.41 14.50 5.90
N LEU A 150 -12.61 13.55 5.45
CA LEU A 150 -11.90 13.58 4.18
C LEU A 150 -12.54 12.60 3.20
N LEU A 151 -12.73 13.01 1.94
CA LEU A 151 -13.13 12.15 0.83
C LEU A 151 -11.92 11.75 0.01
N SER A 152 -11.68 10.46 -0.14
CA SER A 152 -10.57 9.92 -0.94
C SER A 152 -11.06 9.01 -2.05
N THR A 153 -10.58 9.24 -3.26
CA THR A 153 -10.75 8.36 -4.42
C THR A 153 -9.46 7.60 -4.77
N SER A 154 -8.35 8.02 -4.15
CA SER A 154 -7.04 7.38 -4.28
C SER A 154 -6.29 7.44 -2.95
N ALA A 155 -5.66 6.35 -2.55
CA ALA A 155 -4.88 6.27 -1.31
C ALA A 155 -3.56 7.07 -1.36
N ASN A 156 -3.07 7.40 -2.56
CA ASN A 156 -1.81 8.09 -2.75
C ASN A 156 -1.96 9.62 -2.82
N LEU A 157 -3.19 10.10 -2.77
CA LEU A 157 -3.51 11.52 -2.74
C LEU A 157 -4.21 11.85 -1.42
N PRO A 158 -3.90 13.00 -0.81
CA PRO A 158 -4.65 13.48 0.33
C PRO A 158 -6.14 13.56 -0.02
N GLY A 159 -6.99 13.07 0.86
CA GLY A 159 -8.43 13.27 0.74
C GLY A 159 -8.77 14.76 0.78
N SER A 160 -9.77 15.17 0.02
CA SER A 160 -10.30 16.55 0.10
C SER A 160 -11.27 16.66 1.27
N PRO A 161 -11.25 17.74 2.05
CA PRO A 161 -12.26 17.99 3.06
C PRO A 161 -13.67 18.02 2.46
N THR A 162 -14.64 17.37 3.12
CA THR A 162 -16.03 17.35 2.67
C THR A 162 -16.99 17.57 3.83
N SER A 163 -18.06 18.31 3.57
CA SER A 163 -19.20 18.42 4.48
C SER A 163 -20.34 17.46 4.12
N THR A 164 -20.27 16.81 2.96
CA THR A 164 -21.29 15.88 2.50
C THR A 164 -20.83 14.46 2.81
N VAL A 165 -21.38 13.87 3.87
CA VAL A 165 -21.08 12.52 4.34
C VAL A 165 -22.34 11.68 4.14
N PRO A 166 -22.23 10.48 3.52
CA PRO A 166 -23.34 9.55 3.42
C PRO A 166 -23.91 9.20 4.79
N SER A 167 -25.24 9.07 4.88
CA SER A 167 -25.95 8.87 6.15
C SER A 167 -25.66 7.53 6.84
N ASP A 168 -25.13 6.57 6.11
CA ASP A 168 -24.70 5.25 6.58
C ASP A 168 -23.26 5.22 7.12
N CYS A 169 -22.54 6.37 7.05
CA CYS A 169 -21.20 6.51 7.58
C CYS A 169 -21.19 7.07 9.01
N PHE A 170 -20.21 6.64 9.81
CA PHE A 170 -19.81 7.24 11.08
C PHE A 170 -20.93 7.34 12.16
N ALA A 171 -21.61 6.21 12.43
CA ALA A 171 -22.59 6.13 13.49
C ALA A 171 -22.01 6.39 14.91
N LEU A 172 -20.70 6.14 15.10
CA LEU A 172 -19.99 6.42 16.34
C LEU A 172 -19.05 7.63 16.15
N LYS A 173 -18.89 8.43 17.21
CA LYS A 173 -18.04 9.63 17.20
C LYS A 173 -16.66 9.34 17.74
N LEU A 174 -15.68 10.17 17.37
CA LEU A 174 -14.38 10.19 18.03
C LEU A 174 -14.55 10.45 19.54
N GLY A 175 -13.70 9.82 20.34
CA GLY A 175 -13.77 9.87 21.81
C GLY A 175 -14.78 8.91 22.43
N THR A 176 -15.59 8.18 21.64
CA THR A 176 -16.51 7.15 22.15
C THR A 176 -15.71 5.96 22.64
N HIS A 177 -16.01 5.50 23.87
CA HIS A 177 -15.50 4.20 24.36
C HIS A 177 -16.21 3.06 23.62
N ALA A 178 -15.44 2.10 23.16
CA ALA A 178 -15.94 0.95 22.43
C ALA A 178 -15.17 -0.32 22.80
N ARG A 179 -15.83 -1.46 22.72
CA ARG A 179 -15.26 -2.79 22.92
C ARG A 179 -15.50 -3.64 21.69
N GLY A 180 -14.45 -4.28 21.18
CA GLY A 180 -14.48 -5.25 20.09
C GLY A 180 -13.74 -6.53 20.47
N ALA A 181 -13.58 -7.43 19.51
CA ALA A 181 -12.91 -8.71 19.71
C ALA A 181 -11.43 -8.58 20.12
N LEU A 182 -10.75 -7.50 19.70
CA LEU A 182 -9.33 -7.26 19.98
C LEU A 182 -9.09 -6.43 21.24
N GLY A 183 -10.13 -6.03 21.96
CA GLY A 183 -10.04 -5.29 23.21
C GLY A 183 -11.03 -4.15 23.32
N GLU A 184 -10.76 -3.24 24.27
CA GLU A 184 -11.55 -2.04 24.50
C GLU A 184 -10.65 -0.79 24.47
N GLY A 185 -11.21 0.33 24.11
CA GLY A 185 -10.48 1.60 24.05
C GLY A 185 -11.36 2.75 23.56
N VAL A 186 -10.71 3.80 23.08
CA VAL A 186 -11.36 5.01 22.60
C VAL A 186 -11.26 5.07 21.08
N ILE A 187 -12.34 5.43 20.40
CA ILE A 187 -12.34 5.65 18.96
C ILE A 187 -11.53 6.90 18.64
N VAL A 188 -10.46 6.74 17.86
CA VAL A 188 -9.55 7.81 17.43
C VAL A 188 -9.58 8.08 15.93
N GLY A 189 -10.30 7.27 15.17
CA GLY A 189 -10.48 7.45 13.73
C GLY A 189 -11.55 6.52 13.19
N ALA A 190 -11.97 6.75 11.96
CA ALA A 190 -12.87 5.83 11.26
C ALA A 190 -12.70 5.96 9.75
N GLN A 191 -13.02 4.88 9.05
CA GLN A 191 -13.07 4.83 7.60
C GLN A 191 -14.39 4.20 7.16
N CYS A 192 -15.03 4.82 6.18
CA CYS A 192 -16.32 4.36 5.64
C CYS A 192 -16.26 4.20 4.14
N THR A 193 -16.72 3.05 3.66
CA THR A 193 -17.09 2.82 2.26
C THR A 193 -18.59 2.71 2.17
N PRO A 194 -19.28 3.72 1.63
CA PRO A 194 -20.75 3.75 1.57
C PRO A 194 -21.33 2.50 0.93
N GLY A 195 -22.41 1.96 1.53
CA GLY A 195 -23.07 0.76 1.08
C GLY A 195 -22.27 -0.54 1.25
N GLN A 196 -21.14 -0.49 1.95
CA GLN A 196 -20.35 -1.66 2.31
C GLN A 196 -20.20 -1.79 3.83
N PHE A 197 -19.37 -0.93 4.46
CA PHE A 197 -19.19 -0.94 5.92
C PHE A 197 -18.47 0.32 6.41
N THR A 198 -18.49 0.52 7.74
CA THR A 198 -17.64 1.47 8.46
C THR A 198 -16.76 0.70 9.43
N GLN A 199 -15.47 0.99 9.43
CA GLN A 199 -14.52 0.49 10.40
C GLN A 199 -13.97 1.65 11.26
N TYR A 200 -13.69 1.36 12.52
CA TYR A 200 -13.22 2.31 13.52
C TYR A 200 -11.84 1.93 14.02
N ARG A 201 -10.98 2.92 14.13
CA ARG A 201 -9.66 2.80 14.75
C ARG A 201 -9.79 3.08 16.22
N ILE A 202 -9.34 2.16 17.06
CA ILE A 202 -9.51 2.18 18.50
C ILE A 202 -8.13 2.17 19.13
N GLU A 203 -7.91 3.08 20.07
CA GLU A 203 -6.70 3.17 20.89
C GLU A 203 -6.98 2.62 22.30
N LYS A 204 -6.23 1.59 22.69
CA LYS A 204 -6.27 1.00 24.04
C LYS A 204 -5.56 1.91 25.05
N ALA A 205 -5.74 1.63 26.32
CA ALA A 205 -5.12 2.39 27.41
C ALA A 205 -3.58 2.33 27.41
N ASP A 206 -2.99 1.29 26.82
CA ASP A 206 -1.53 1.12 26.65
C ASP A 206 -0.99 1.76 25.35
N GLY A 207 -1.85 2.39 24.56
CA GLY A 207 -1.53 3.03 23.28
C GLY A 207 -1.48 2.06 22.10
N GLU A 208 -1.83 0.78 22.28
CA GLU A 208 -1.99 -0.15 21.17
C GLU A 208 -3.22 0.23 20.33
N LEU A 209 -3.10 0.11 19.03
CA LEU A 209 -4.13 0.48 18.05
C LEU A 209 -4.66 -0.76 17.34
N PHE A 210 -5.96 -0.80 17.13
CA PHE A 210 -6.59 -1.82 16.31
C PHE A 210 -7.82 -1.28 15.59
N TRP A 211 -8.31 -2.02 14.60
CA TRP A 211 -9.52 -1.70 13.86
C TRP A 211 -10.62 -2.72 14.11
N ALA A 212 -11.85 -2.26 14.08
CA ALA A 212 -13.04 -3.11 14.15
C ALA A 212 -14.16 -2.52 13.30
N GLN A 213 -14.98 -3.39 12.70
CA GLN A 213 -16.17 -2.96 11.99
C GLN A 213 -17.25 -2.50 12.98
N ARG A 214 -18.16 -1.64 12.50
CA ARG A 214 -19.23 -1.10 13.33
C ARG A 214 -20.05 -2.19 14.04
N GLU A 215 -20.38 -3.25 13.32
CA GLU A 215 -21.17 -4.39 13.81
C GLU A 215 -20.44 -5.27 14.82
N GLU A 216 -19.12 -5.17 14.89
CA GLU A 216 -18.26 -5.89 15.85
C GLU A 216 -18.11 -5.13 17.17
N LEU A 217 -18.60 -3.88 17.24
CA LEU A 217 -18.42 -2.99 18.38
C LEU A 217 -19.66 -2.87 19.24
N THR A 218 -19.42 -2.92 20.54
CA THR A 218 -20.38 -2.51 21.58
C THR A 218 -19.91 -1.22 22.23
N THR A 219 -20.86 -0.34 22.56
CA THR A 219 -20.62 0.89 23.32
C THR A 219 -21.37 0.80 24.65
N PRO A 220 -20.85 1.46 25.71
CA PRO A 220 -21.53 1.48 27.02
C PRO A 220 -22.93 2.02 26.94
#